data_791f986d18fd0d0473123c02b2c013ed
#
_entry.id   791f986d18fd0d0473123c02b2c013ed
#
_cell.length_a   1.000
_cell.length_b   1.000
_cell.length_c   1.000
_cell.angle_alpha   90.00
_cell.angle_beta   90.00
_cell.angle_gamma   90.00
#
_symmetry.space_group_name_H-M   'P 1'
#
loop_
_entity.id
_entity.type
_entity.pdbx_description
1 polymer ?
#
loop_
_entity_poly.entity_id
_entity_poly.type
_entity_poly.pdbx_seq_one_letter_code
_entity_poly.pdbx_strand_id
1 'polypeptide(L)'
;MAKTSGRKHRRIAARVAAAAMTAALVGTGTSAVAADSPQPSLGSPAEAPAAATTAAAAATVTPNFALLGVTTGGDVYAYRSNGKGGITSREHTGSGWDGVSSLLQVSNVPKTSGDADGIWFRESNGYLGYLNFDATTPSKVGTGWNIYNKLVSPGNIGGAGAGDLLGRDSGGSLYLYLGLGTGKLTSRYKVGSGWNIYNQIAGNGDLSGDGRNDLVARDAAGVLWLYKGTGNYKTPFTTRTKIGAGWNTYNQLVSTGDITQDGRTDLVARDKTGALYLYKGTGNASAPFGGRVKIGASGWNSYRFLF
;
A
#
# COMPACT_ATOMS: atom_id res chain seq x y z
N MET A 1 -11.15 17.67 27.69
CA MET A 1 -12.03 17.61 26.51
C MET A 1 -11.50 16.57 25.52
N ALA A 2 -11.81 15.29 25.73
CA ALA A 2 -11.34 14.20 24.87
C ALA A 2 -12.42 13.11 24.74
N LYS A 3 -13.50 13.39 24.01
CA LYS A 3 -14.62 12.42 23.80
C LYS A 3 -15.23 12.42 22.41
N THR A 4 -14.64 13.06 21.40
CA THR A 4 -15.27 13.17 20.07
C THR A 4 -14.70 12.24 18.99
N SER A 5 -13.51 11.68 19.18
CA SER A 5 -12.86 10.81 18.16
C SER A 5 -13.56 9.44 18.01
N GLY A 6 -13.92 8.79 19.11
CA GLY A 6 -14.47 7.42 19.05
C GLY A 6 -15.86 7.26 18.41
N ARG A 7 -16.65 8.34 18.34
CA ARG A 7 -17.99 8.27 17.74
C ARG A 7 -18.00 8.36 16.21
N LYS A 8 -17.01 9.03 15.62
CA LYS A 8 -16.89 9.15 14.14
C LYS A 8 -16.48 7.83 13.50
N HIS A 9 -15.55 7.11 14.12
CA HIS A 9 -15.05 5.84 13.59
C HIS A 9 -16.10 4.70 13.60
N ARG A 10 -17.04 4.70 14.57
CA ARG A 10 -18.11 3.69 14.60
C ARG A 10 -19.06 3.75 13.40
N ARG A 11 -19.21 4.92 12.76
CA ARG A 11 -20.08 5.08 11.59
C ARG A 11 -19.37 4.74 10.27
N ILE A 12 -18.05 4.77 10.25
CA ILE A 12 -17.21 4.52 9.08
C ILE A 12 -17.13 3.01 8.82
N ALA A 13 -16.92 2.21 9.87
CA ALA A 13 -16.75 0.76 9.76
C ALA A 13 -17.97 0.05 9.14
N ALA A 14 -19.18 0.52 9.43
CA ALA A 14 -20.41 -0.12 8.96
C ALA A 14 -20.67 0.02 7.45
N ARG A 15 -19.95 0.93 6.74
CA ARG A 15 -20.20 1.21 5.32
C ARG A 15 -19.10 0.77 4.37
N VAL A 16 -17.86 0.60 4.86
CA VAL A 16 -16.74 0.05 4.04
C VAL A 16 -16.88 -1.46 3.86
N ALA A 17 -17.51 -2.15 4.83
CA ALA A 17 -17.74 -3.60 4.79
C ALA A 17 -18.73 -4.04 3.70
N ALA A 18 -19.61 -3.16 3.22
CA ALA A 18 -20.63 -3.50 2.22
C ALA A 18 -20.07 -3.70 0.80
N ALA A 19 -18.83 -3.30 0.53
CA ALA A 19 -18.23 -3.38 -0.82
C ALA A 19 -17.38 -4.65 -1.06
N ALA A 20 -17.22 -5.52 -0.06
CA ALA A 20 -16.32 -6.68 -0.11
C ALA A 20 -17.03 -8.01 0.20
N MET A 21 -18.30 -8.19 -0.16
CA MET A 21 -18.96 -9.48 0.09
C MET A 21 -18.61 -10.52 -0.98
N THR A 22 -17.75 -11.47 -0.61
CA THR A 22 -17.97 -12.91 -0.84
C THR A 22 -17.08 -13.77 0.08
N ALA A 23 -17.77 -14.60 0.88
CA ALA A 23 -17.32 -15.82 1.58
C ALA A 23 -16.48 -15.70 2.86
N ALA A 24 -17.18 -15.98 3.98
CA ALA A 24 -16.65 -16.26 5.30
C ALA A 24 -16.10 -17.71 5.42
N LEU A 25 -15.10 -17.94 6.25
CA LEU A 25 -15.13 -19.00 7.27
C LEU A 25 -14.16 -18.76 8.45
N VAL A 26 -14.62 -19.17 9.61
CA VAL A 26 -14.16 -18.95 10.97
C VAL A 26 -12.85 -19.69 11.31
N GLY A 27 -11.98 -19.06 12.11
CA GLY A 27 -10.88 -19.72 12.82
C GLY A 27 -10.43 -18.91 14.03
N THR A 28 -10.57 -19.47 15.18
CA THR A 28 -10.33 -18.93 16.52
C THR A 28 -8.83 -18.87 16.89
N GLY A 29 -8.44 -17.82 17.58
CA GLY A 29 -7.52 -17.96 18.70
C GLY A 29 -6.17 -17.29 18.70
N THR A 30 -5.93 -16.66 19.75
CA THR A 30 -4.78 -16.30 20.57
C THR A 30 -4.19 -14.90 20.40
N SER A 31 -4.24 -14.20 21.53
CA SER A 31 -3.81 -12.84 21.77
C SER A 31 -2.32 -12.62 21.50
N ALA A 32 -1.99 -11.80 20.51
CA ALA A 32 -0.65 -11.27 20.34
C ALA A 32 -0.57 -9.88 20.99
N VAL A 33 0.46 -9.70 21.80
CA VAL A 33 0.77 -8.49 22.56
C VAL A 33 1.00 -7.32 21.59
N ALA A 34 0.33 -6.21 21.82
CA ALA A 34 0.44 -4.99 21.03
C ALA A 34 1.89 -4.50 21.00
N ALA A 35 2.45 -4.29 19.82
CA ALA A 35 3.67 -3.52 19.66
C ALA A 35 3.39 -2.09 20.07
N ASP A 36 3.96 -1.67 21.17
CA ASP A 36 3.86 -0.32 21.70
C ASP A 36 4.74 0.60 20.85
N SER A 37 4.21 1.73 20.46
CA SER A 37 4.80 2.91 19.80
C SER A 37 6.11 2.75 19.00
N PRO A 38 6.26 3.37 17.82
CA PRO A 38 7.54 3.50 17.14
C PRO A 38 8.45 4.41 17.95
N GLN A 39 9.10 3.85 18.99
CA GLN A 39 10.12 4.55 19.74
C GLN A 39 11.47 4.46 19.01
N PRO A 40 12.28 5.53 19.02
CA PRO A 40 13.68 5.45 18.65
C PRO A 40 14.44 4.77 19.82
N SER A 41 14.33 3.46 19.95
CA SER A 41 15.18 2.69 20.84
C SER A 41 16.08 1.77 20.00
N LEU A 42 17.38 1.92 20.22
CA LEU A 42 18.40 0.95 19.85
C LEU A 42 18.18 -0.32 20.72
N GLY A 43 17.17 -1.11 20.41
CA GLY A 43 16.90 -2.41 21.02
C GLY A 43 17.20 -3.50 19.99
N SER A 44 17.80 -4.59 20.46
CA SER A 44 18.03 -5.79 19.64
C SER A 44 16.76 -6.19 18.88
N PRO A 45 16.88 -6.63 17.62
CA PRO A 45 15.72 -7.01 16.81
C PRO A 45 14.95 -8.10 17.53
N ALA A 46 13.65 -7.89 17.73
CA ALA A 46 12.76 -9.01 18.05
C ALA A 46 12.93 -10.05 16.94
N GLU A 47 13.08 -11.29 17.33
CA GLU A 47 13.23 -12.41 16.42
C GLU A 47 12.03 -12.38 15.44
N ALA A 48 12.31 -12.29 14.16
CA ALA A 48 11.28 -12.40 13.15
C ALA A 48 10.56 -13.74 13.34
N PRO A 49 9.25 -13.84 13.11
CA PRO A 49 8.59 -15.14 13.07
C PRO A 49 9.41 -16.03 12.14
N ALA A 50 9.72 -17.25 12.60
CA ALA A 50 10.67 -18.16 11.99
C ALA A 50 10.59 -18.07 10.47
N ALA A 51 11.72 -17.70 9.85
CA ALA A 51 11.80 -17.53 8.42
C ALA A 51 11.19 -18.77 7.78
N ALA A 52 10.20 -18.55 6.93
CA ALA A 52 9.74 -19.60 6.07
C ALA A 52 10.99 -20.19 5.40
N THR A 53 11.31 -21.43 5.76
CA THR A 53 12.27 -22.22 5.00
C THR A 53 11.93 -22.01 3.54
N THR A 54 12.92 -21.91 2.68
CA THR A 54 12.82 -21.76 1.23
C THR A 54 11.82 -22.75 0.63
N ALA A 55 10.54 -22.51 0.88
CA ALA A 55 9.47 -23.14 0.14
C ALA A 55 9.56 -22.56 -1.28
N ALA A 56 9.60 -23.44 -2.26
CA ALA A 56 9.44 -23.07 -3.66
C ALA A 56 8.31 -22.04 -3.72
N ALA A 57 8.58 -20.87 -4.31
CA ALA A 57 7.63 -19.77 -4.37
C ALA A 57 6.31 -20.31 -4.91
N ALA A 58 5.33 -20.48 -4.03
CA ALA A 58 3.97 -20.69 -4.48
C ALA A 58 3.66 -19.50 -5.38
N ALA A 59 3.07 -19.76 -6.55
CA ALA A 59 2.73 -18.71 -7.51
C ALA A 59 2.00 -17.59 -6.74
N THR A 60 2.67 -16.45 -6.58
CA THR A 60 2.10 -15.33 -5.85
C THR A 60 0.96 -14.78 -6.67
N VAL A 61 -0.25 -14.79 -6.10
CA VAL A 61 -1.40 -14.17 -6.75
C VAL A 61 -1.10 -12.70 -6.94
N THR A 62 -1.22 -12.22 -8.19
CA THR A 62 -1.03 -10.81 -8.50
C THR A 62 -2.11 -9.99 -7.79
N PRO A 63 -1.76 -8.97 -6.99
CA PRO A 63 -2.74 -8.09 -6.36
C PRO A 63 -3.67 -7.46 -7.39
N ASN A 64 -4.95 -7.32 -7.05
CA ASN A 64 -5.97 -6.66 -7.89
C ASN A 64 -6.86 -5.79 -7.01
N PHE A 65 -6.26 -4.79 -6.37
CA PHE A 65 -6.96 -3.87 -5.49
C PHE A 65 -7.77 -2.85 -6.30
N ALA A 66 -8.93 -2.46 -5.78
CA ALA A 66 -9.62 -1.30 -6.32
C ALA A 66 -8.77 -0.04 -6.16
N LEU A 67 -8.76 0.85 -7.16
CA LEU A 67 -8.20 2.18 -6.97
C LEU A 67 -9.15 2.97 -6.08
N LEU A 68 -8.68 3.41 -4.92
CA LEU A 68 -9.46 4.20 -3.99
C LEU A 68 -9.04 5.67 -4.03
N GLY A 69 -10.00 6.58 -3.92
CA GLY A 69 -9.77 8.02 -3.85
C GLY A 69 -10.47 8.66 -2.66
N VAL A 70 -9.76 9.50 -1.90
CA VAL A 70 -10.30 10.27 -0.79
C VAL A 70 -10.44 11.73 -1.18
N THR A 71 -11.65 12.27 -1.06
CA THR A 71 -11.92 13.69 -1.27
C THR A 71 -11.42 14.54 -0.09
N THR A 72 -11.34 15.85 -0.26
CA THR A 72 -11.02 16.78 0.83
C THR A 72 -12.06 16.74 1.95
N GLY A 73 -13.33 16.42 1.64
CA GLY A 73 -14.39 16.23 2.62
C GLY A 73 -14.37 14.88 3.33
N GLY A 74 -13.43 13.99 2.99
CA GLY A 74 -13.27 12.69 3.64
C GLY A 74 -14.17 11.59 3.08
N ASP A 75 -14.81 11.80 1.93
CA ASP A 75 -15.52 10.73 1.22
C ASP A 75 -14.54 9.85 0.47
N VAL A 76 -14.76 8.54 0.50
CA VAL A 76 -13.97 7.54 -0.23
C VAL A 76 -14.80 6.97 -1.36
N TYR A 77 -14.17 6.93 -2.52
CA TYR A 77 -14.71 6.32 -3.73
C TYR A 77 -13.80 5.21 -4.23
N ALA A 78 -14.41 4.11 -4.65
CA ALA A 78 -13.73 2.97 -5.25
C ALA A 78 -13.92 2.96 -6.78
N TYR A 79 -12.89 2.51 -7.47
CA TYR A 79 -12.86 2.25 -8.90
C TYR A 79 -12.23 0.86 -9.11
N ARG A 80 -13.02 -0.08 -9.58
CA ARG A 80 -12.55 -1.44 -9.82
C ARG A 80 -12.00 -1.58 -11.23
N SER A 81 -11.20 -2.58 -11.47
CA SER A 81 -10.90 -3.01 -12.85
C SER A 81 -12.20 -3.29 -13.60
N ASN A 82 -12.26 -2.85 -14.87
CA ASN A 82 -13.39 -3.17 -15.78
C ASN A 82 -13.11 -4.38 -16.67
N GLY A 83 -11.97 -5.09 -16.45
CA GLY A 83 -11.55 -6.23 -17.26
C GLY A 83 -11.17 -5.89 -18.72
N LYS A 84 -11.09 -4.60 -19.08
CA LYS A 84 -10.79 -4.10 -20.43
C LYS A 84 -9.63 -3.11 -20.45
N GLY A 85 -8.80 -3.13 -19.41
CA GLY A 85 -7.65 -2.24 -19.29
C GLY A 85 -8.02 -0.82 -18.84
N GLY A 86 -9.10 -0.66 -18.11
CA GLY A 86 -9.55 0.57 -17.49
C GLY A 86 -10.24 0.32 -16.17
N ILE A 87 -10.94 1.34 -15.67
CA ILE A 87 -11.64 1.29 -14.39
C ILE A 87 -13.15 1.54 -14.58
N THR A 88 -13.96 1.06 -13.62
CA THR A 88 -15.41 1.29 -13.58
C THR A 88 -15.74 2.74 -13.23
N SER A 89 -17.01 3.12 -13.31
CA SER A 89 -17.53 4.33 -12.67
C SER A 89 -17.31 4.26 -11.16
N ARG A 90 -17.22 5.44 -10.52
CA ARG A 90 -16.98 5.54 -9.08
C ARG A 90 -18.14 4.97 -8.26
N GLU A 91 -17.78 4.26 -7.20
CA GLU A 91 -18.68 3.77 -6.17
C GLU A 91 -18.34 4.46 -4.83
N HIS A 92 -19.31 5.08 -4.16
CA HIS A 92 -19.08 5.67 -2.85
C HIS A 92 -19.03 4.57 -1.79
N THR A 93 -17.89 4.43 -1.10
CA THR A 93 -17.62 3.33 -0.16
C THR A 93 -17.53 3.76 1.30
N GLY A 94 -17.45 5.06 1.58
CA GLY A 94 -17.38 5.54 2.97
C GLY A 94 -17.19 7.03 3.09
N SER A 95 -17.35 7.55 4.32
CA SER A 95 -17.19 8.96 4.67
C SER A 95 -16.50 9.12 6.01
N GLY A 96 -16.08 10.35 6.35
CA GLY A 96 -15.47 10.69 7.63
C GLY A 96 -13.96 10.44 7.70
N TRP A 97 -13.28 10.38 6.55
CA TRP A 97 -11.84 10.21 6.44
C TRP A 97 -11.09 11.54 6.33
N ASP A 98 -11.73 12.66 6.66
CA ASP A 98 -11.17 14.02 6.61
C ASP A 98 -9.95 14.21 7.51
N GLY A 99 -9.93 13.57 8.72
CA GLY A 99 -8.83 13.61 9.68
C GLY A 99 -7.64 12.68 9.39
N VAL A 100 -7.72 11.87 8.30
CA VAL A 100 -6.71 10.89 7.97
C VAL A 100 -5.64 11.48 7.07
N SER A 101 -4.38 11.23 7.39
CA SER A 101 -3.20 11.72 6.64
C SER A 101 -2.62 10.68 5.68
N SER A 102 -2.96 9.39 5.84
CA SER A 102 -2.57 8.31 4.93
C SER A 102 -3.58 7.18 5.00
N LEU A 103 -3.87 6.58 3.86
CA LEU A 103 -4.65 5.35 3.70
C LEU A 103 -3.88 4.40 2.79
N LEU A 104 -3.83 3.12 3.14
CA LEU A 104 -3.03 2.11 2.46
C LEU A 104 -3.78 0.78 2.48
N GLN A 105 -4.12 0.28 1.32
CA GLN A 105 -4.71 -1.05 1.19
C GLN A 105 -3.66 -2.12 1.48
N VAL A 106 -4.10 -3.24 2.01
CA VAL A 106 -3.23 -4.39 2.31
C VAL A 106 -3.98 -5.69 2.10
N SER A 107 -3.26 -6.72 1.69
CA SER A 107 -3.66 -8.12 1.79
C SER A 107 -2.85 -8.77 2.90
N ASN A 108 -3.50 -9.02 4.04
CA ASN A 108 -2.88 -9.74 5.17
C ASN A 108 -2.94 -11.24 4.99
N VAL A 109 -4.03 -11.71 4.38
CA VAL A 109 -4.20 -13.12 4.00
C VAL A 109 -4.33 -13.15 2.48
N PRO A 110 -3.29 -13.61 1.74
CA PRO A 110 -3.36 -13.68 0.29
C PRO A 110 -4.60 -14.44 -0.16
N LYS A 111 -5.48 -13.74 -0.88
CA LYS A 111 -6.69 -14.34 -1.47
C LYS A 111 -6.40 -14.71 -2.91
N THR A 112 -7.00 -15.77 -3.40
CA THR A 112 -6.90 -16.20 -4.81
C THR A 112 -7.42 -15.16 -5.79
N SER A 113 -8.29 -14.24 -5.34
CA SER A 113 -8.78 -13.10 -6.11
C SER A 113 -7.77 -11.94 -6.23
N GLY A 114 -6.72 -11.92 -5.41
CA GLY A 114 -5.77 -10.81 -5.33
C GLY A 114 -6.31 -9.57 -4.63
N ASP A 115 -7.51 -9.62 -4.03
CA ASP A 115 -8.13 -8.46 -3.37
C ASP A 115 -7.44 -8.08 -2.07
N ALA A 116 -7.52 -6.79 -1.72
CA ALA A 116 -7.22 -6.32 -0.38
C ALA A 116 -8.23 -6.88 0.63
N ASP A 117 -7.77 -7.13 1.86
CA ASP A 117 -8.61 -7.54 2.98
C ASP A 117 -8.73 -6.48 4.07
N GLY A 118 -8.02 -5.37 3.92
CA GLY A 118 -8.10 -4.27 4.87
C GLY A 118 -7.33 -3.03 4.46
N ILE A 119 -7.38 -2.05 5.35
CA ILE A 119 -6.74 -0.75 5.18
C ILE A 119 -6.00 -0.37 6.46
N TRP A 120 -4.72 0.00 6.35
CA TRP A 120 -4.07 0.82 7.35
C TRP A 120 -4.40 2.29 7.12
N PHE A 121 -4.70 2.99 8.19
CA PHE A 121 -4.95 4.43 8.15
C PHE A 121 -4.17 5.15 9.24
N ARG A 122 -3.58 6.28 8.88
CA ARG A 122 -2.88 7.14 9.83
C ARG A 122 -3.63 8.43 10.00
N GLU A 123 -3.95 8.77 11.25
CA GLU A 123 -4.49 10.07 11.62
C GLU A 123 -3.36 11.12 11.75
N SER A 124 -3.72 12.41 11.72
CA SER A 124 -2.78 13.51 11.84
C SER A 124 -2.06 13.56 13.21
N ASN A 125 -2.67 13.01 14.26
CA ASN A 125 -2.07 12.87 15.58
C ASN A 125 -1.03 11.75 15.70
N GLY A 126 -0.81 11.00 14.62
CA GLY A 126 0.13 9.87 14.57
C GLY A 126 -0.45 8.53 15.03
N TYR A 127 -1.75 8.44 15.28
CA TYR A 127 -2.40 7.15 15.47
C TYR A 127 -2.39 6.36 14.17
N LEU A 128 -1.92 5.10 14.20
CA LEU A 128 -2.07 4.14 13.12
C LEU A 128 -3.14 3.12 13.53
N GLY A 129 -4.17 3.01 12.72
CA GLY A 129 -5.23 2.02 12.87
C GLY A 129 -5.23 1.05 11.68
N TYR A 130 -5.87 -0.09 11.89
CA TYR A 130 -6.17 -1.07 10.85
C TYR A 130 -7.66 -1.37 10.85
N LEU A 131 -8.29 -1.31 9.67
CA LEU A 131 -9.65 -1.72 9.44
C LEU A 131 -9.64 -2.93 8.51
N ASN A 132 -10.02 -4.09 9.03
CA ASN A 132 -10.34 -5.26 8.22
C ASN A 132 -11.69 -5.02 7.53
N PHE A 133 -11.84 -5.40 6.26
CA PHE A 133 -13.09 -5.15 5.52
C PHE A 133 -14.29 -5.94 6.05
N ASP A 134 -14.04 -7.04 6.74
CA ASP A 134 -15.08 -7.86 7.39
C ASP A 134 -15.39 -7.38 8.82
N ALA A 135 -14.68 -6.36 9.34
CA ALA A 135 -14.84 -5.86 10.69
C ALA A 135 -15.67 -4.56 10.71
N THR A 136 -16.45 -4.39 11.77
CA THR A 136 -17.25 -3.18 12.01
C THR A 136 -16.48 -2.07 12.74
N THR A 137 -15.34 -2.39 13.33
CA THR A 137 -14.52 -1.45 14.11
C THR A 137 -13.04 -1.62 13.80
N PRO A 138 -12.30 -0.51 13.66
CA PRO A 138 -10.86 -0.59 13.47
C PRO A 138 -10.14 -1.03 14.74
N SER A 139 -9.01 -1.70 14.57
CA SER A 139 -8.07 -2.03 15.64
C SER A 139 -6.91 -1.05 15.66
N LYS A 140 -6.36 -0.82 16.86
CA LYS A 140 -5.13 -0.01 17.03
C LYS A 140 -3.92 -0.84 16.56
N VAL A 141 -3.06 -0.23 15.73
CA VAL A 141 -1.73 -0.77 15.38
C VAL A 141 -0.66 -0.08 16.23
N GLY A 142 -0.72 1.25 16.37
CA GLY A 142 0.25 1.98 17.18
C GLY A 142 -0.01 3.48 17.23
N THR A 143 0.89 4.21 17.88
CA THR A 143 0.90 5.68 17.95
C THR A 143 2.30 6.20 17.57
N GLY A 144 2.45 7.53 17.38
CA GLY A 144 3.73 8.12 17.02
C GLY A 144 4.13 7.93 15.54
N TRP A 145 3.22 7.50 14.66
CA TRP A 145 3.51 7.29 13.24
C TRP A 145 3.64 8.58 12.43
N ASN A 146 3.44 9.74 13.05
CA ASN A 146 3.70 11.05 12.48
C ASN A 146 5.19 11.36 12.28
N ILE A 147 6.10 10.52 12.81
CA ILE A 147 7.54 10.58 12.47
C ILE A 147 7.80 10.27 11.00
N TYR A 148 6.89 9.55 10.32
CA TYR A 148 7.02 9.21 8.91
C TYR A 148 6.33 10.23 8.02
N ASN A 149 7.07 10.77 7.05
CA ASN A 149 6.52 11.65 6.03
C ASN A 149 5.96 10.88 4.82
N LYS A 150 6.27 9.58 4.69
CA LYS A 150 5.75 8.70 3.65
C LYS A 150 5.48 7.31 4.25
N LEU A 151 4.31 6.77 3.95
CA LEU A 151 3.96 5.36 4.19
C LEU A 151 3.61 4.71 2.86
N VAL A 152 3.97 3.44 2.69
CA VAL A 152 3.69 2.64 1.48
C VAL A 152 3.41 1.20 1.90
N SER A 153 2.38 0.58 1.31
CA SER A 153 2.07 -0.84 1.43
C SER A 153 2.46 -1.55 0.14
N PRO A 154 3.66 -2.13 0.06
CA PRO A 154 4.19 -2.70 -1.18
C PRO A 154 3.80 -4.16 -1.41
N GLY A 155 2.94 -4.72 -0.56
CA GLY A 155 2.73 -6.15 -0.46
C GLY A 155 3.84 -6.81 0.37
N ASN A 156 3.99 -8.12 0.26
CA ASN A 156 5.01 -8.88 0.99
C ASN A 156 6.39 -8.71 0.33
N ILE A 157 7.25 -7.87 0.89
CA ILE A 157 8.67 -7.72 0.48
C ILE A 157 9.66 -8.35 1.46
N GLY A 158 9.23 -8.57 2.69
CA GLY A 158 10.08 -9.13 3.74
C GLY A 158 10.07 -10.64 3.83
N GLY A 159 9.16 -11.32 3.13
CA GLY A 159 9.04 -12.78 3.08
C GLY A 159 8.19 -13.40 4.18
N ALA A 160 7.46 -12.61 4.98
CA ALA A 160 6.63 -13.12 6.08
C ALA A 160 5.24 -13.66 5.66
N GLY A 161 4.87 -13.55 4.38
CA GLY A 161 3.59 -14.05 3.83
C GLY A 161 2.49 -12.99 3.77
N ALA A 162 2.34 -12.14 4.77
CA ALA A 162 1.39 -11.03 4.77
C ALA A 162 1.97 -9.76 4.12
N GLY A 163 1.12 -8.82 3.76
CA GLY A 163 1.56 -7.53 3.25
C GLY A 163 2.29 -6.70 4.31
N ASP A 164 3.36 -6.05 3.90
CA ASP A 164 4.25 -5.25 4.74
C ASP A 164 3.95 -3.76 4.66
N LEU A 165 4.55 -3.01 5.58
CA LEU A 165 4.45 -1.55 5.60
C LEU A 165 5.85 -0.92 5.59
N LEU A 166 6.06 0.02 4.69
CA LEU A 166 7.25 0.87 4.65
C LEU A 166 6.95 2.24 5.22
N GLY A 167 7.86 2.75 6.05
CA GLY A 167 7.80 4.11 6.58
C GLY A 167 9.11 4.86 6.33
N ARG A 168 9.03 6.03 5.68
CA ARG A 168 10.18 6.92 5.51
C ARG A 168 10.08 8.09 6.48
N ASP A 169 11.11 8.31 7.29
CA ASP A 169 11.18 9.47 8.18
C ASP A 169 11.61 10.76 7.45
N SER A 170 11.59 11.89 8.15
CA SER A 170 11.99 13.19 7.59
C SER A 170 13.49 13.28 7.27
N GLY A 171 14.33 12.48 7.94
CA GLY A 171 15.77 12.37 7.68
C GLY A 171 16.09 11.52 6.45
N GLY A 172 15.09 10.87 5.83
CA GLY A 172 15.26 10.03 4.65
C GLY A 172 15.67 8.60 4.98
N SER A 173 15.55 8.15 6.23
CA SER A 173 15.67 6.73 6.54
C SER A 173 14.37 6.02 6.19
N LEU A 174 14.48 4.89 5.48
CA LEU A 174 13.37 4.00 5.18
C LEU A 174 13.41 2.81 6.13
N TYR A 175 12.25 2.46 6.66
CA TYR A 175 12.04 1.34 7.57
C TYR A 175 10.97 0.39 7.03
N LEU A 176 11.17 -0.89 7.24
CA LEU A 176 10.25 -1.97 6.92
C LEU A 176 9.64 -2.52 8.21
N TYR A 177 8.33 -2.73 8.18
CA TYR A 177 7.56 -3.45 9.18
C TYR A 177 6.91 -4.66 8.52
N LEU A 178 7.16 -5.86 9.04
CA LEU A 178 6.54 -7.07 8.51
C LEU A 178 5.09 -7.18 8.99
N GLY A 179 4.20 -7.54 8.10
CA GLY A 179 2.82 -7.83 8.42
C GLY A 179 2.68 -9.18 9.14
N LEU A 180 1.82 -9.21 10.17
CA LEU A 180 1.55 -10.41 10.97
C LEU A 180 0.26 -11.15 10.56
N GLY A 181 -0.30 -10.81 9.38
CA GLY A 181 -1.53 -11.43 8.87
C GLY A 181 -2.83 -10.97 9.56
N THR A 182 -2.74 -10.06 10.51
CA THR A 182 -3.87 -9.56 11.32
C THR A 182 -4.03 -8.03 11.29
N GLY A 183 -3.32 -7.38 10.38
CA GLY A 183 -3.17 -5.93 10.37
C GLY A 183 -2.16 -5.39 11.37
N LYS A 184 -1.64 -6.23 12.27
CA LYS A 184 -0.54 -5.91 13.18
C LYS A 184 0.80 -6.00 12.45
N LEU A 185 1.80 -5.32 13.01
CA LEU A 185 3.12 -5.18 12.43
C LEU A 185 4.19 -5.57 13.46
N THR A 186 5.34 -6.04 12.97
CA THR A 186 6.53 -6.27 13.81
C THR A 186 7.17 -4.96 14.24
N SER A 187 8.24 -5.03 15.04
CA SER A 187 9.21 -3.95 15.18
C SER A 187 9.83 -3.61 13.82
N ARG A 188 10.29 -2.36 13.67
CA ARG A 188 10.84 -1.87 12.41
C ARG A 188 12.25 -2.40 12.14
N TYR A 189 12.53 -2.63 10.87
CA TYR A 189 13.86 -2.90 10.35
C TYR A 189 14.31 -1.73 9.48
N LYS A 190 15.54 -1.24 9.67
CA LYS A 190 16.06 -0.17 8.81
C LYS A 190 16.46 -0.76 7.45
N VAL A 191 15.83 -0.28 6.38
CA VAL A 191 16.15 -0.63 4.99
C VAL A 191 17.38 0.13 4.50
N GLY A 192 17.45 1.44 4.82
CA GLY A 192 18.55 2.30 4.39
C GLY A 192 18.26 3.77 4.62
N SER A 193 19.22 4.61 4.25
CA SER A 193 19.13 6.07 4.32
C SER A 193 19.16 6.70 2.92
N GLY A 194 18.93 8.01 2.82
CA GLY A 194 18.96 8.73 1.55
C GLY A 194 17.69 8.64 0.71
N TRP A 195 16.61 8.08 1.24
CA TRP A 195 15.32 7.96 0.52
C TRP A 195 14.56 9.28 0.37
N ASN A 196 15.03 10.35 0.99
CA ASN A 196 14.48 11.71 0.85
C ASN A 196 14.67 12.30 -0.55
N ILE A 197 15.55 11.74 -1.39
CA ILE A 197 15.67 12.10 -2.81
C ILE A 197 14.41 11.76 -3.61
N TYR A 198 13.58 10.83 -3.12
CA TYR A 198 12.35 10.41 -3.80
C TYR A 198 11.14 11.19 -3.29
N ASN A 199 10.41 11.81 -4.20
CA ASN A 199 9.15 12.51 -3.92
C ASN A 199 7.91 11.61 -4.11
N GLN A 200 8.04 10.50 -4.86
CA GLN A 200 7.01 9.47 -4.99
C GLN A 200 7.64 8.08 -4.78
N ILE A 201 6.93 7.23 -4.04
CA ILE A 201 7.24 5.82 -3.87
C ILE A 201 5.91 5.07 -3.98
N ALA A 202 5.85 4.08 -4.84
CA ALA A 202 4.68 3.24 -5.06
C ALA A 202 5.11 1.80 -5.35
N GLY A 203 4.24 0.85 -5.06
CA GLY A 203 4.44 -0.57 -5.35
C GLY A 203 3.37 -1.39 -4.65
N ASN A 204 2.91 -2.41 -5.33
CA ASN A 204 2.05 -3.47 -4.81
C ASN A 204 1.99 -4.58 -5.86
N GLY A 205 2.90 -5.53 -5.76
CA GLY A 205 3.03 -6.66 -6.69
C GLY A 205 4.35 -6.68 -7.46
N ASP A 206 4.50 -7.70 -8.29
CA ASP A 206 5.68 -7.97 -9.09
C ASP A 206 5.67 -7.13 -10.38
N LEU A 207 6.59 -6.17 -10.46
CA LEU A 207 6.79 -5.32 -11.64
C LEU A 207 7.88 -5.85 -12.57
N SER A 208 8.74 -6.71 -12.05
CA SER A 208 9.93 -7.22 -12.75
C SER A 208 9.72 -8.58 -13.41
N GLY A 209 8.70 -9.32 -13.00
CA GLY A 209 8.41 -10.67 -13.47
C GLY A 209 9.20 -11.77 -12.77
N ASP A 210 9.80 -11.48 -11.58
CA ASP A 210 10.61 -12.46 -10.84
C ASP A 210 9.83 -13.17 -9.70
N GLY A 211 8.52 -12.92 -9.60
CA GLY A 211 7.62 -13.49 -8.61
C GLY A 211 7.67 -12.82 -7.24
N ARG A 212 8.32 -11.66 -7.11
CA ARG A 212 8.43 -10.90 -5.86
C ARG A 212 7.87 -9.51 -6.00
N ASN A 213 7.37 -8.96 -4.91
CA ASN A 213 6.86 -7.60 -4.92
C ASN A 213 7.98 -6.57 -5.02
N ASP A 214 7.76 -5.55 -5.84
CA ASP A 214 8.73 -4.52 -6.18
C ASP A 214 8.24 -3.13 -5.78
N LEU A 215 9.14 -2.14 -5.82
CA LEU A 215 8.83 -0.72 -5.70
C LEU A 215 9.29 0.07 -6.92
N VAL A 216 8.56 1.10 -7.24
CA VAL A 216 9.07 2.22 -8.04
C VAL A 216 9.23 3.46 -7.17
N ALA A 217 10.30 4.21 -7.42
CA ALA A 217 10.58 5.46 -6.72
C ALA A 217 10.97 6.54 -7.74
N ARG A 218 10.30 7.72 -7.66
CA ARG A 218 10.60 8.84 -8.52
C ARG A 218 11.38 9.91 -7.77
N ASP A 219 12.52 10.31 -8.30
CA ASP A 219 13.34 11.39 -7.74
C ASP A 219 12.84 12.80 -8.15
N ALA A 220 13.50 13.83 -7.62
CA ALA A 220 13.17 15.23 -7.89
C ALA A 220 13.41 15.64 -9.35
N ALA A 221 14.36 15.00 -10.04
CA ALA A 221 14.63 15.23 -11.45
C ALA A 221 13.59 14.56 -12.37
N GLY A 222 12.66 13.78 -11.82
CA GLY A 222 11.63 13.07 -12.58
C GLY A 222 12.12 11.76 -13.18
N VAL A 223 13.21 11.20 -12.67
CA VAL A 223 13.64 9.85 -13.03
C VAL A 223 12.89 8.84 -12.18
N LEU A 224 12.31 7.84 -12.82
CA LEU A 224 11.70 6.70 -12.17
C LEU A 224 12.70 5.55 -12.08
N TRP A 225 12.78 4.96 -10.89
CA TRP A 225 13.67 3.88 -10.54
C TRP A 225 12.88 2.65 -10.09
N LEU A 226 13.30 1.47 -10.51
CA LEU A 226 12.79 0.18 -10.04
C LEU A 226 13.71 -0.33 -8.92
N TYR A 227 13.11 -0.77 -7.82
CA TYR A 227 13.74 -1.53 -6.75
C TYR A 227 13.09 -2.90 -6.71
N LYS A 228 13.84 -3.92 -7.16
CA LYS A 228 13.34 -5.31 -7.11
C LYS A 228 13.38 -5.84 -5.69
N GLY A 229 12.28 -6.43 -5.27
CA GLY A 229 12.18 -7.10 -3.98
C GLY A 229 13.00 -8.39 -3.93
N THR A 230 13.53 -8.70 -2.77
CA THR A 230 14.31 -9.93 -2.56
C THR A 230 13.54 -11.01 -1.80
N GLY A 231 12.41 -10.64 -1.16
CA GLY A 231 11.71 -11.49 -0.20
C GLY A 231 12.47 -11.69 1.11
N ASN A 232 13.47 -10.87 1.41
CA ASN A 232 14.28 -10.95 2.63
C ASN A 232 14.28 -9.61 3.36
N TYR A 233 13.70 -9.57 4.55
CA TYR A 233 13.58 -8.34 5.34
C TYR A 233 14.91 -7.69 5.72
N LYS A 234 16.02 -8.43 5.76
CA LYS A 234 17.36 -7.89 6.06
C LYS A 234 17.94 -7.10 4.90
N THR A 235 17.60 -7.49 3.66
CA THR A 235 18.05 -6.86 2.42
C THR A 235 16.88 -6.80 1.44
N PRO A 236 15.81 -6.03 1.75
CA PRO A 236 14.51 -6.17 1.05
C PRO A 236 14.56 -5.79 -0.42
N PHE A 237 15.58 -5.05 -0.86
CA PHE A 237 15.71 -4.61 -2.25
C PHE A 237 17.10 -4.87 -2.80
N THR A 238 17.17 -5.15 -4.11
CA THR A 238 18.41 -5.13 -4.89
C THR A 238 18.81 -3.70 -5.22
N THR A 239 19.97 -3.51 -5.85
CA THR A 239 20.36 -2.21 -6.44
C THR A 239 19.30 -1.74 -7.43
N ARG A 240 18.94 -0.46 -7.35
CA ARG A 240 17.93 0.14 -8.21
C ARG A 240 18.32 0.16 -9.68
N THR A 241 17.34 0.00 -10.55
CA THR A 241 17.48 0.11 -12.00
C THR A 241 16.71 1.33 -12.50
N LYS A 242 17.30 2.11 -13.42
CA LYS A 242 16.63 3.25 -14.03
C LYS A 242 15.58 2.76 -15.03
N ILE A 243 14.32 3.21 -14.88
CA ILE A 243 13.24 2.96 -15.82
C ILE A 243 13.21 4.04 -16.91
N GLY A 244 13.24 5.31 -16.51
CA GLY A 244 13.14 6.42 -17.47
C GLY A 244 13.03 7.78 -16.79
N ALA A 245 13.02 8.84 -17.58
CA ALA A 245 12.85 10.22 -17.12
C ALA A 245 11.50 10.80 -17.56
N GLY A 246 11.19 12.03 -17.12
CA GLY A 246 9.95 12.75 -17.48
C GLY A 246 8.75 12.46 -16.57
N TRP A 247 8.94 11.67 -15.51
CA TRP A 247 7.86 11.29 -14.59
C TRP A 247 7.41 12.41 -13.64
N ASN A 248 8.08 13.57 -13.66
CA ASN A 248 7.65 14.79 -12.96
C ASN A 248 6.41 15.46 -13.60
N THR A 249 5.95 14.97 -14.75
CA THR A 249 4.62 15.24 -15.32
C THR A 249 3.50 14.82 -14.35
N TYR A 250 3.72 13.78 -13.56
CA TYR A 250 2.71 13.23 -12.65
C TYR A 250 2.87 13.80 -11.24
N ASN A 251 1.75 14.14 -10.59
CA ASN A 251 1.73 14.56 -9.20
C ASN A 251 1.52 13.39 -8.23
N GLN A 252 1.04 12.24 -8.72
CA GLN A 252 0.86 11.03 -7.91
C GLN A 252 1.08 9.76 -8.73
N LEU A 253 1.73 8.78 -8.10
CA LEU A 253 1.89 7.42 -8.59
C LEU A 253 1.22 6.47 -7.59
N VAL A 254 0.48 5.48 -8.10
CA VAL A 254 -0.23 4.46 -7.31
C VAL A 254 -0.08 3.11 -8.01
N SER A 255 0.21 2.06 -7.26
CA SER A 255 0.10 0.69 -7.74
C SER A 255 -0.95 -0.03 -6.90
N THR A 256 -1.98 -0.52 -7.54
CA THR A 256 -3.05 -1.32 -6.94
C THR A 256 -2.97 -2.79 -7.37
N GLY A 257 -1.94 -3.13 -8.15
CA GLY A 257 -1.78 -4.46 -8.74
C GLY A 257 -2.22 -4.49 -10.19
N ASP A 258 -2.88 -5.58 -10.60
CA ASP A 258 -3.28 -5.90 -11.97
C ASP A 258 -4.65 -5.31 -12.31
N ILE A 259 -4.67 -4.05 -12.78
CA ILE A 259 -5.92 -3.39 -13.24
C ILE A 259 -6.36 -3.94 -14.61
N THR A 260 -5.41 -4.40 -15.41
CA THR A 260 -5.72 -4.90 -16.75
C THR A 260 -6.23 -6.33 -16.75
N GLN A 261 -6.06 -7.07 -15.65
CA GLN A 261 -6.38 -8.49 -15.49
C GLN A 261 -5.61 -9.39 -16.47
N ASP A 262 -4.37 -9.01 -16.78
CA ASP A 262 -3.47 -9.79 -17.64
C ASP A 262 -2.42 -10.61 -16.85
N GLY A 263 -2.53 -10.63 -15.51
CA GLY A 263 -1.64 -11.33 -14.60
C GLY A 263 -0.39 -10.54 -14.23
N ARG A 264 -0.28 -9.26 -14.59
CA ARG A 264 0.89 -8.40 -14.35
C ARG A 264 0.52 -7.17 -13.56
N THR A 265 1.45 -6.73 -12.74
CA THR A 265 1.26 -5.51 -11.91
C THR A 265 1.40 -4.26 -12.76
N ASP A 266 0.39 -3.40 -12.69
CA ASP A 266 0.29 -2.13 -13.40
C ASP A 266 0.68 -0.93 -12.52
N LEU A 267 0.85 0.24 -13.15
CA LEU A 267 1.05 1.51 -12.46
C LEU A 267 0.05 2.56 -12.94
N VAL A 268 -0.62 3.19 -11.99
CA VAL A 268 -1.50 4.34 -12.24
C VAL A 268 -0.76 5.63 -11.95
N ALA A 269 -0.88 6.61 -12.82
CA ALA A 269 -0.26 7.91 -12.68
C ALA A 269 -1.29 9.03 -12.91
N ARG A 270 -1.41 9.94 -11.94
CA ARG A 270 -2.21 11.17 -12.09
C ARG A 270 -1.31 12.31 -12.49
N ASP A 271 -1.64 13.00 -13.57
CA ASP A 271 -0.90 14.18 -13.97
C ASP A 271 -1.34 15.46 -13.23
N LYS A 272 -0.62 16.55 -13.44
CA LYS A 272 -0.88 17.83 -12.78
C LYS A 272 -2.21 18.45 -13.19
N THR A 273 -2.75 18.10 -14.35
CA THR A 273 -4.06 18.57 -14.83
C THR A 273 -5.23 17.77 -14.27
N GLY A 274 -4.93 16.66 -13.55
CA GLY A 274 -5.93 15.76 -12.98
C GLY A 274 -6.42 14.73 -13.99
N ALA A 275 -5.67 14.43 -15.03
CA ALA A 275 -5.90 13.27 -15.88
C ALA A 275 -5.22 12.03 -15.28
N LEU A 276 -5.85 10.88 -15.46
CA LEU A 276 -5.37 9.60 -14.95
C LEU A 276 -4.90 8.71 -16.10
N TYR A 277 -3.73 8.14 -15.94
CA TYR A 277 -3.09 7.26 -16.91
C TYR A 277 -2.75 5.92 -16.28
N LEU A 278 -2.93 4.86 -17.05
CA LEU A 278 -2.51 3.52 -16.75
C LEU A 278 -1.28 3.17 -17.59
N TYR A 279 -0.27 2.62 -16.93
CA TYR A 279 0.89 1.99 -17.54
C TYR A 279 0.78 0.50 -17.30
N LYS A 280 0.57 -0.27 -18.37
CA LYS A 280 0.46 -1.73 -18.28
C LYS A 280 1.78 -2.35 -17.91
N GLY A 281 1.76 -3.26 -16.96
CA GLY A 281 2.91 -4.05 -16.60
C GLY A 281 3.35 -4.98 -17.73
N THR A 282 4.65 -5.14 -17.89
CA THR A 282 5.22 -6.06 -18.88
C THR A 282 5.77 -7.34 -18.24
N GLY A 283 6.02 -7.31 -16.92
CA GLY A 283 6.78 -8.36 -16.22
C GLY A 283 8.24 -8.42 -16.65
N ASN A 284 8.82 -7.34 -17.14
CA ASN A 284 10.22 -7.27 -17.57
C ASN A 284 10.95 -6.16 -16.81
N ALA A 285 11.92 -6.51 -15.98
CA ALA A 285 12.67 -5.57 -15.17
C ALA A 285 13.36 -4.44 -15.98
N SER A 286 13.76 -4.71 -17.22
CA SER A 286 14.43 -3.73 -18.09
C SER A 286 13.47 -2.71 -18.70
N ALA A 287 12.19 -3.07 -18.82
CA ALA A 287 11.14 -2.22 -19.35
C ALA A 287 9.80 -2.57 -18.66
N PRO A 288 9.65 -2.26 -17.34
CA PRO A 288 8.54 -2.80 -16.54
C PRO A 288 7.17 -2.29 -16.97
N PHE A 289 7.11 -1.24 -17.78
CA PHE A 289 5.86 -0.63 -18.24
C PHE A 289 5.81 -0.49 -19.75
N GLY A 290 4.65 -0.81 -20.32
CA GLY A 290 4.28 -0.49 -21.69
C GLY A 290 3.88 0.97 -21.89
N GLY A 291 3.34 1.27 -23.05
CA GLY A 291 2.79 2.60 -23.37
C GLY A 291 1.62 2.95 -22.45
N ARG A 292 1.51 4.24 -22.08
CA ARG A 292 0.42 4.72 -21.23
C ARG A 292 -0.92 4.78 -21.97
N VAL A 293 -1.97 4.47 -21.25
CA VAL A 293 -3.36 4.64 -21.72
C VAL A 293 -4.07 5.62 -20.77
N LYS A 294 -4.80 6.59 -21.31
CA LYS A 294 -5.60 7.50 -20.50
C LYS A 294 -6.87 6.79 -20.04
N ILE A 295 -7.04 6.64 -18.72
CA ILE A 295 -8.19 5.97 -18.10
C ILE A 295 -9.14 6.94 -17.38
N GLY A 296 -8.74 8.21 -17.24
CA GLY A 296 -9.58 9.28 -16.69
C GLY A 296 -9.22 10.64 -17.32
N ALA A 297 -10.21 11.36 -17.81
CA ALA A 297 -9.96 12.58 -18.60
C ALA A 297 -9.50 13.76 -17.72
N SER A 298 -10.21 14.02 -16.62
CA SER A 298 -9.95 15.15 -15.72
C SER A 298 -10.68 14.93 -14.39
N GLY A 299 -10.49 15.88 -13.45
CA GLY A 299 -11.23 15.88 -12.18
C GLY A 299 -10.59 15.04 -11.06
N TRP A 300 -9.54 14.27 -11.34
CA TRP A 300 -8.90 13.43 -10.32
C TRP A 300 -8.12 14.22 -9.27
N ASN A 301 -7.88 15.52 -9.49
CA ASN A 301 -7.32 16.42 -8.48
C ASN A 301 -8.33 16.76 -7.36
N SER A 302 -9.62 16.41 -7.50
CA SER A 302 -10.62 16.46 -6.41
C SER A 302 -10.31 15.46 -5.29
N TYR A 303 -9.53 14.43 -5.58
CA TYR A 303 -9.04 13.51 -4.58
C TYR A 303 -7.76 14.05 -3.94
N ARG A 304 -7.79 14.19 -2.61
CA ARG A 304 -6.63 14.57 -1.80
C ARG A 304 -5.48 13.59 -2.00
N PHE A 305 -5.79 12.30 -2.06
CA PHE A 305 -4.88 11.23 -2.46
C PHE A 305 -5.63 10.03 -3.03
N LEU A 306 -4.91 9.28 -3.85
CA LEU A 306 -5.32 7.98 -4.41
C LEU A 306 -4.45 6.89 -3.77
N PHE A 307 -5.01 5.67 -3.61
CA PHE A 307 -4.30 4.55 -2.99
C PHE A 307 -4.90 3.20 -3.38
#